data_08f8ff9e67d4b852f074fce4666517d8
#
_entry.id   08f8ff9e67d4b852f074fce4666517d8
#
_cell.length_a   1.000
_cell.length_b   1.000
_cell.length_c   1.000
_cell.angle_alpha   90.00
_cell.angle_beta   90.00
_cell.angle_gamma   90.00
#
_symmetry.space_group_name_H-M   'P 1'
#
loop_
_entity.id
_entity.type
_entity.pdbx_description
1 polymer ?
#
loop_
_entity_poly.entity_id
_entity_poly.type
_entity_poly.pdbx_seq_one_letter_code
_entity_poly.pdbx_strand_id
1 'polypeptide(L)'
;MEFILDTADIDAVKQLDELLTIDGVTTNPSIITRSGKQPEQVINEFVEYLLPEQKFFVQVVSTDYQKMLEEARYICSLRPENTYVKIPVTRNGYKAIKQLKSEGLGVLATAIYSADEAFLAAMNGADYLAPYVNRMCNYGDGIGQVFDLMQMLETHGLNSKILAASFKNTEQVHALISAGIDAVTLPPDIVYTMMDHPGTKIAVDEFSVAWREAYGRDTLLG
;
A
#
# COMPACT_ATOMS: atom_id res chain seq x y z
N MET A 1 -2.76 -7.18 10.10
CA MET A 1 -2.06 -6.71 8.88
C MET A 1 -3.07 -5.99 8.01
N GLU A 2 -2.72 -4.83 7.47
CA GLU A 2 -3.58 -4.08 6.54
C GLU A 2 -3.23 -4.47 5.09
N PHE A 3 -4.26 -4.69 4.27
CA PHE A 3 -4.12 -5.05 2.85
C PHE A 3 -4.62 -3.89 1.97
N ILE A 4 -3.70 -3.23 1.29
CA ILE A 4 -3.93 -1.97 0.58
C ILE A 4 -3.58 -2.14 -0.90
N LEU A 5 -4.32 -1.51 -1.81
CA LEU A 5 -4.05 -1.56 -3.24
C LEU A 5 -3.23 -0.34 -3.70
N ASP A 6 -2.21 -0.55 -4.55
CA ASP A 6 -1.36 0.51 -5.12
C ASP A 6 -1.76 0.78 -6.58
N THR A 7 -2.76 1.63 -6.78
CA THR A 7 -3.32 1.87 -8.11
C THR A 7 -4.03 3.23 -8.23
N ALA A 8 -4.20 3.71 -9.47
CA ALA A 8 -5.10 4.81 -9.85
C ALA A 8 -6.32 4.31 -10.65
N ASP A 9 -6.50 3.00 -10.75
CA ASP A 9 -7.59 2.37 -11.48
C ASP A 9 -8.71 1.98 -10.50
N ILE A 10 -9.77 2.79 -10.48
CA ILE A 10 -10.93 2.58 -9.60
C ILE A 10 -11.69 1.30 -9.94
N ASP A 11 -11.71 0.88 -11.21
CA ASP A 11 -12.45 -0.32 -11.62
C ASP A 11 -11.72 -1.59 -11.14
N ALA A 12 -10.39 -1.58 -11.17
CA ALA A 12 -9.60 -2.66 -10.57
C ALA A 12 -9.79 -2.74 -9.06
N VAL A 13 -9.92 -1.60 -8.37
CA VAL A 13 -10.23 -1.58 -6.93
C VAL A 13 -11.60 -2.19 -6.66
N LYS A 14 -12.64 -1.79 -7.39
CA LYS A 14 -13.99 -2.34 -7.23
C LYS A 14 -14.03 -3.85 -7.43
N GLN A 15 -13.36 -4.36 -8.47
CA GLN A 15 -13.29 -5.79 -8.74
C GLN A 15 -12.61 -6.57 -7.60
N LEU A 16 -11.51 -6.04 -7.05
CA LEU A 16 -10.81 -6.70 -5.96
C LEU A 16 -11.53 -6.58 -4.62
N ASP A 17 -12.23 -5.48 -4.37
CA ASP A 17 -13.03 -5.25 -3.16
C ASP A 17 -14.25 -6.19 -3.08
N GLU A 18 -14.77 -6.67 -4.24
CA GLU A 18 -15.77 -7.75 -4.28
C GLU A 18 -15.20 -9.11 -3.85
N LEU A 19 -13.90 -9.33 -3.96
CA LEU A 19 -13.25 -10.62 -3.73
C LEU A 19 -12.51 -10.69 -2.38
N LEU A 20 -11.98 -9.56 -1.92
CA LEU A 20 -11.08 -9.46 -0.77
C LEU A 20 -11.48 -8.28 0.12
N THR A 21 -11.15 -8.36 1.41
CA THR A 21 -11.24 -7.19 2.29
C THR A 21 -10.07 -6.27 2.00
N ILE A 22 -10.35 -5.05 1.55
CA ILE A 22 -9.36 -4.03 1.22
C ILE A 22 -9.39 -2.93 2.28
N ASP A 23 -8.25 -2.66 2.92
CA ASP A 23 -8.15 -1.65 3.98
C ASP A 23 -7.91 -0.23 3.45
N GLY A 24 -7.67 -0.08 2.14
CA GLY A 24 -7.47 1.23 1.52
C GLY A 24 -6.74 1.19 0.19
N VAL A 25 -6.37 2.39 -0.28
CA VAL A 25 -5.68 2.59 -1.56
C VAL A 25 -4.52 3.57 -1.40
N THR A 26 -3.38 3.24 -2.00
CA THR A 26 -2.27 4.17 -2.21
C THR A 26 -2.20 4.61 -3.67
N THR A 27 -1.88 5.86 -3.89
CA THR A 27 -1.49 6.40 -5.19
C THR A 27 -0.07 6.99 -5.10
N ASN A 28 0.49 7.34 -6.25
CA ASN A 28 1.69 8.17 -6.36
C ASN A 28 1.69 8.88 -7.72
N PRO A 29 2.51 9.94 -7.91
CA PRO A 29 2.52 10.70 -9.16
C PRO A 29 2.72 9.85 -10.41
N SER A 30 3.58 8.81 -10.35
CA SER A 30 3.84 7.93 -11.50
C SER A 30 2.65 7.05 -11.86
N ILE A 31 1.88 6.58 -10.87
CA ILE A 31 0.67 5.77 -11.08
C ILE A 31 -0.41 6.65 -11.69
N ILE A 32 -0.65 7.85 -11.13
CA ILE A 32 -1.62 8.81 -11.63
C ILE A 32 -1.27 9.21 -13.07
N THR A 33 -0.02 9.57 -13.36
CA THR A 33 0.42 9.94 -14.72
C THR A 33 0.17 8.80 -15.73
N ARG A 34 0.44 7.55 -15.35
CA ARG A 34 0.23 6.39 -16.23
C ARG A 34 -1.24 6.07 -16.48
N SER A 35 -2.16 6.46 -15.60
CA SER A 35 -3.60 6.26 -15.81
C SER A 35 -4.16 7.10 -16.95
N GLY A 36 -3.47 8.16 -17.37
CA GLY A 36 -3.93 9.13 -18.38
C GLY A 36 -5.05 10.05 -17.90
N LYS A 37 -5.52 9.90 -16.67
CA LYS A 37 -6.54 10.75 -16.04
C LYS A 37 -5.91 12.00 -15.43
N GLN A 38 -6.72 13.04 -15.22
CA GLN A 38 -6.30 14.20 -14.42
C GLN A 38 -6.17 13.81 -12.95
N PRO A 39 -5.20 14.36 -12.18
CA PRO A 39 -5.00 14.02 -10.78
C PRO A 39 -6.27 14.22 -9.92
N GLU A 40 -6.99 15.31 -10.14
CA GLU A 40 -8.21 15.63 -9.42
C GLU A 40 -9.32 14.59 -9.68
N GLN A 41 -9.40 14.08 -10.90
CA GLN A 41 -10.34 13.02 -11.25
C GLN A 41 -10.04 11.74 -10.48
N VAL A 42 -8.76 11.30 -10.48
CA VAL A 42 -8.34 10.09 -9.74
C VAL A 42 -8.64 10.23 -8.24
N ILE A 43 -8.29 11.38 -7.66
CA ILE A 43 -8.49 11.62 -6.23
C ILE A 43 -10.00 11.62 -5.90
N ASN A 44 -10.82 12.30 -6.68
CA ASN A 44 -12.27 12.37 -6.44
C ASN A 44 -12.95 11.00 -6.59
N GLU A 45 -12.56 10.19 -7.59
CA GLU A 45 -13.08 8.83 -7.75
C GLU A 45 -12.86 7.99 -6.47
N PHE A 46 -11.69 8.10 -5.82
CA PHE A 46 -11.41 7.38 -4.57
C PHE A 46 -12.08 8.02 -3.36
N VAL A 47 -12.14 9.34 -3.27
CA VAL A 47 -12.84 10.04 -2.18
C VAL A 47 -14.33 9.66 -2.15
N GLU A 48 -14.96 9.51 -3.32
CA GLU A 48 -16.37 9.11 -3.45
C GLU A 48 -16.61 7.62 -3.19
N TYR A 49 -15.65 6.76 -3.52
CA TYR A 49 -15.81 5.31 -3.44
C TYR A 49 -15.46 4.73 -2.08
N LEU A 50 -14.33 5.16 -1.48
CA LEU A 50 -13.79 4.55 -0.28
C LEU A 50 -14.71 4.76 0.93
N LEU A 51 -14.97 3.69 1.67
CA LEU A 51 -15.72 3.72 2.92
C LEU A 51 -14.96 4.52 3.99
N PRO A 52 -15.65 5.11 4.99
CA PRO A 52 -14.99 5.93 6.02
C PRO A 52 -13.84 5.25 6.75
N GLU A 53 -13.92 3.93 6.98
CA GLU A 53 -12.88 3.13 7.64
C GLU A 53 -11.68 2.80 6.73
N GLN A 54 -11.85 2.83 5.40
CA GLN A 54 -10.76 2.55 4.46
C GLN A 54 -9.81 3.75 4.36
N LYS A 55 -8.53 3.47 4.22
CA LYS A 55 -7.46 4.47 4.19
C LYS A 55 -7.15 4.94 2.78
N PHE A 56 -6.86 6.21 2.65
CA PHE A 56 -6.43 6.80 1.38
C PHE A 56 -5.08 7.50 1.52
N PHE A 57 -4.15 7.16 0.62
CA PHE A 57 -2.79 7.67 0.67
C PHE A 57 -2.44 8.40 -0.64
N VAL A 58 -2.25 9.72 -0.56
CA VAL A 58 -1.97 10.58 -1.71
C VAL A 58 -0.65 11.30 -1.52
N GLN A 59 0.19 11.33 -2.54
CA GLN A 59 1.53 11.91 -2.47
C GLN A 59 1.56 13.36 -2.93
N VAL A 60 2.28 14.22 -2.18
CA VAL A 60 2.67 15.55 -2.64
C VAL A 60 3.60 15.47 -3.86
N VAL A 61 3.52 16.45 -4.75
CA VAL A 61 4.33 16.52 -5.98
C VAL A 61 5.49 17.49 -5.81
N SER A 62 5.28 18.58 -5.08
CA SER A 62 6.31 19.60 -4.88
C SER A 62 7.52 19.06 -4.08
N THR A 63 8.71 19.57 -4.40
CA THR A 63 9.94 19.34 -3.63
C THR A 63 10.30 20.53 -2.73
N ASP A 64 9.57 21.64 -2.85
CA ASP A 64 9.71 22.81 -1.99
C ASP A 64 8.95 22.60 -0.67
N TYR A 65 9.57 22.97 0.45
CA TYR A 65 8.99 22.74 1.78
C TYR A 65 7.63 23.42 1.98
N GLN A 66 7.47 24.69 1.60
CA GLN A 66 6.22 25.40 1.85
C GLN A 66 5.10 24.85 0.97
N LYS A 67 5.39 24.58 -0.28
CA LYS A 67 4.43 23.97 -1.23
C LYS A 67 4.05 22.55 -0.80
N MET A 68 5.00 21.75 -0.27
CA MET A 68 4.66 20.44 0.33
C MET A 68 3.61 20.56 1.43
N LEU A 69 3.73 21.57 2.31
CA LEU A 69 2.75 21.78 3.39
C LEU A 69 1.40 22.22 2.84
N GLU A 70 1.38 23.08 1.82
CA GLU A 70 0.14 23.53 1.17
C GLU A 70 -0.58 22.36 0.50
N GLU A 71 0.13 21.57 -0.32
CA GLU A 71 -0.41 20.35 -0.95
C GLU A 71 -0.91 19.33 0.07
N ALA A 72 -0.15 19.10 1.15
CA ALA A 72 -0.52 18.16 2.20
C ALA A 72 -1.82 18.55 2.91
N ARG A 73 -1.97 19.82 3.28
CA ARG A 73 -3.20 20.33 3.91
C ARG A 73 -4.38 20.24 2.96
N TYR A 74 -4.17 20.56 1.68
CA TYR A 74 -5.19 20.41 0.64
C TYR A 74 -5.65 18.96 0.52
N ILE A 75 -4.73 17.99 0.36
CA ILE A 75 -5.03 16.57 0.26
C ILE A 75 -5.86 16.10 1.47
N CYS A 76 -5.41 16.41 2.69
CA CYS A 76 -6.12 16.02 3.89
C CYS A 76 -7.50 16.70 4.04
N SER A 77 -7.72 17.88 3.43
CA SER A 77 -9.02 18.55 3.46
C SER A 77 -10.07 17.91 2.55
N LEU A 78 -9.65 17.17 1.51
CA LEU A 78 -10.58 16.51 0.57
C LEU A 78 -11.33 15.34 1.23
N ARG A 79 -10.69 14.65 2.17
CA ARG A 79 -11.26 13.57 2.95
C ARG A 79 -10.60 13.59 4.34
N PRO A 80 -11.19 14.28 5.33
CA PRO A 80 -10.54 14.52 6.64
C PRO A 80 -10.22 13.26 7.43
N GLU A 81 -11.03 12.19 7.25
CA GLU A 81 -10.86 10.94 7.98
C GLU A 81 -10.07 9.91 7.16
N ASN A 82 -9.13 9.23 7.82
CA ASN A 82 -8.33 8.14 7.24
C ASN A 82 -7.58 8.51 5.93
N THR A 83 -7.26 9.81 5.74
CA THR A 83 -6.38 10.26 4.67
C THR A 83 -4.99 10.54 5.21
N TYR A 84 -4.00 9.96 4.54
CA TYR A 84 -2.59 10.11 4.88
C TYR A 84 -1.85 10.74 3.69
N VAL A 85 -1.19 11.86 3.93
CA VAL A 85 -0.35 12.47 2.91
C VAL A 85 0.98 11.75 2.81
N LYS A 86 1.38 11.39 1.59
CA LYS A 86 2.67 10.74 1.34
C LYS A 86 3.74 11.80 1.13
N ILE A 87 4.78 11.79 1.96
CA ILE A 87 5.90 12.74 1.95
C ILE A 87 7.21 11.99 1.68
N PRO A 88 7.92 12.29 0.57
CA PRO A 88 9.22 11.69 0.29
C PRO A 88 10.28 12.03 1.34
N VAL A 89 11.12 11.06 1.73
CA VAL A 89 12.17 11.20 2.76
C VAL A 89 13.38 12.01 2.28
N THR A 90 13.14 13.24 1.85
CA THR A 90 14.15 14.26 1.55
C THR A 90 14.40 15.17 2.76
N ARG A 91 15.42 16.02 2.72
CA ARG A 91 15.65 17.00 3.81
C ARG A 91 14.43 17.90 4.04
N ASN A 92 13.79 18.38 2.97
CA ASN A 92 12.53 19.15 3.08
C ASN A 92 11.38 18.24 3.54
N GLY A 93 11.36 16.98 3.10
CA GLY A 93 10.35 16.00 3.51
C GLY A 93 10.40 15.70 5.01
N TYR A 94 11.58 15.43 5.59
CA TYR A 94 11.70 15.25 7.05
C TYR A 94 11.20 16.47 7.84
N LYS A 95 11.51 17.68 7.35
CA LYS A 95 11.01 18.92 7.95
C LYS A 95 9.50 19.02 7.83
N ALA A 96 8.94 18.66 6.67
CA ALA A 96 7.50 18.66 6.42
C ALA A 96 6.76 17.63 7.31
N ILE A 97 7.28 16.39 7.41
CA ILE A 97 6.72 15.34 8.28
C ILE A 97 6.58 15.89 9.71
N LYS A 98 7.65 16.43 10.28
CA LYS A 98 7.63 16.97 11.64
C LYS A 98 6.59 18.08 11.83
N GLN A 99 6.47 18.98 10.85
CA GLN A 99 5.48 20.07 10.88
C GLN A 99 4.05 19.55 10.80
N LEU A 100 3.76 18.70 9.80
CA LEU A 100 2.43 18.13 9.57
C LEU A 100 1.96 17.29 10.75
N LYS A 101 2.85 16.55 11.39
CA LYS A 101 2.55 15.79 12.61
C LYS A 101 2.22 16.71 13.80
N SER A 102 2.87 17.86 13.92
CA SER A 102 2.50 18.86 14.93
C SER A 102 1.12 19.50 14.70
N GLU A 103 0.62 19.46 13.46
CA GLU A 103 -0.72 19.90 13.06
C GLU A 103 -1.78 18.78 13.20
N GLY A 104 -1.39 17.57 13.60
CA GLY A 104 -2.28 16.40 13.77
C GLY A 104 -2.69 15.71 12.48
N LEU A 105 -2.02 16.01 11.35
CA LEU A 105 -2.33 15.38 10.07
C LEU A 105 -1.74 13.97 9.97
N GLY A 106 -2.42 13.09 9.23
CA GLY A 106 -1.93 11.75 8.90
C GLY A 106 -0.80 11.81 7.87
N VAL A 107 0.34 11.17 8.16
CA VAL A 107 1.53 11.21 7.31
C VAL A 107 2.07 9.82 7.04
N LEU A 108 2.32 9.51 5.77
CA LEU A 108 3.10 8.37 5.32
C LEU A 108 4.44 8.86 4.74
N ALA A 109 5.55 8.47 5.34
CA ALA A 109 6.88 8.70 4.77
C ALA A 109 7.12 7.74 3.60
N THR A 110 7.51 8.25 2.44
CA THR A 110 7.63 7.45 1.20
C THR A 110 8.94 7.66 0.47
N ALA A 111 9.17 6.90 -0.60
CA ALA A 111 10.41 6.85 -1.35
C ALA A 111 11.60 6.45 -0.46
N ILE A 112 11.37 5.47 0.41
CA ILE A 112 12.34 4.96 1.36
C ILE A 112 13.18 3.86 0.69
N TYR A 113 14.50 3.97 0.81
CA TYR A 113 15.46 3.02 0.23
C TYR A 113 16.37 2.37 1.28
N SER A 114 16.27 2.77 2.56
CA SER A 114 17.00 2.14 3.66
C SER A 114 16.21 2.13 4.96
N ALA A 115 16.55 1.23 5.88
CA ALA A 115 15.97 1.19 7.22
C ALA A 115 16.24 2.49 7.98
N ASP A 116 17.42 3.09 7.81
CA ASP A 116 17.80 4.34 8.48
C ASP A 116 16.92 5.51 8.05
N GLU A 117 16.61 5.66 6.73
CA GLU A 117 15.71 6.70 6.26
C GLU A 117 14.31 6.55 6.87
N ALA A 118 13.81 5.32 6.93
CA ALA A 118 12.52 5.03 7.55
C ALA A 118 12.51 5.35 9.05
N PHE A 119 13.55 4.93 9.77
CA PHE A 119 13.69 5.18 11.19
C PHE A 119 13.71 6.67 11.53
N LEU A 120 14.46 7.49 10.76
CA LEU A 120 14.45 8.94 10.93
C LEU A 120 13.08 9.57 10.70
N ALA A 121 12.29 9.04 9.76
CA ALA A 121 10.92 9.49 9.54
C ALA A 121 9.99 9.09 10.71
N ALA A 122 10.17 7.88 11.25
CA ALA A 122 9.44 7.43 12.44
C ALA A 122 9.73 8.29 13.67
N MET A 123 11.00 8.68 13.88
CA MET A 123 11.39 9.61 14.95
C MET A 123 10.73 11.00 14.81
N ASN A 124 10.39 11.42 13.59
CA ASN A 124 9.61 12.64 13.34
C ASN A 124 8.09 12.44 13.47
N GLY A 125 7.64 11.21 13.84
CA GLY A 125 6.25 10.90 14.14
C GLY A 125 5.43 10.48 12.92
N ALA A 126 6.01 10.10 11.77
CA ALA A 126 5.27 9.56 10.65
C ALA A 126 4.41 8.37 11.08
N ASP A 127 3.14 8.32 10.68
CA ASP A 127 2.21 7.23 11.03
C ASP A 127 2.54 5.95 10.28
N TYR A 128 2.93 6.12 9.00
CA TYR A 128 3.30 5.02 8.13
C TYR A 128 4.67 5.26 7.47
N LEU A 129 5.36 4.17 7.18
CA LEU A 129 6.65 4.14 6.50
C LEU A 129 6.54 3.22 5.29
N ALA A 130 6.80 3.74 4.08
CA ALA A 130 6.71 2.97 2.84
C ALA A 130 8.09 2.65 2.24
N PRO A 131 8.78 1.59 2.71
CA PRO A 131 9.98 1.08 2.06
C PRO A 131 9.64 0.53 0.67
N TYR A 132 10.44 0.90 -0.32
CA TYR A 132 10.29 0.46 -1.70
C TYR A 132 11.02 -0.86 -1.91
N VAL A 133 10.41 -1.96 -1.49
CA VAL A 133 11.02 -3.29 -1.33
C VAL A 133 11.81 -3.73 -2.56
N ASN A 134 11.19 -3.81 -3.73
CA ASN A 134 11.90 -4.25 -4.93
C ASN A 134 13.04 -3.30 -5.33
N ARG A 135 12.87 -1.99 -5.12
CA ARG A 135 13.93 -1.02 -5.42
C ARG A 135 15.11 -1.13 -4.45
N MET A 136 14.82 -1.38 -3.17
CA MET A 136 15.86 -1.66 -2.16
C MET A 136 16.64 -2.93 -2.51
N CYS A 137 15.96 -3.98 -3.00
CA CYS A 137 16.61 -5.21 -3.47
C CYS A 137 17.57 -4.98 -4.65
N ASN A 138 17.40 -3.91 -5.44
CA ASN A 138 18.35 -3.56 -6.50
C ASN A 138 19.68 -2.97 -5.96
N TYR A 139 19.70 -2.55 -4.70
CA TYR A 139 20.89 -1.98 -4.04
C TYR A 139 21.50 -2.89 -2.97
N GLY A 140 20.90 -4.05 -2.69
CA GLY A 140 21.38 -4.99 -1.69
C GLY A 140 20.26 -5.84 -1.10
N ASP A 141 20.37 -6.20 0.17
CA ASP A 141 19.35 -6.97 0.89
C ASP A 141 18.18 -6.09 1.33
N GLY A 142 17.28 -5.79 0.39
CA GLY A 142 16.12 -4.94 0.66
C GLY A 142 15.13 -5.57 1.64
N ILE A 143 14.94 -6.88 1.61
CA ILE A 143 14.06 -7.60 2.56
C ILE A 143 14.66 -7.57 3.96
N GLY A 144 15.95 -7.88 4.09
CA GLY A 144 16.67 -7.81 5.38
C GLY A 144 16.58 -6.42 6.01
N GLN A 145 16.72 -5.35 5.23
CA GLN A 145 16.53 -3.98 5.73
C GLN A 145 15.12 -3.69 6.24
N VAL A 146 14.08 -4.30 5.67
CA VAL A 146 12.72 -4.17 6.22
C VAL A 146 12.62 -4.91 7.55
N PHE A 147 13.24 -6.08 7.69
CA PHE A 147 13.32 -6.78 8.98
C PHE A 147 14.09 -5.98 10.04
N ASP A 148 15.23 -5.38 9.65
CA ASP A 148 15.97 -4.48 10.53
C ASP A 148 15.10 -3.31 10.99
N LEU A 149 14.32 -2.70 10.08
CA LEU A 149 13.40 -1.62 10.42
C LEU A 149 12.31 -2.07 11.41
N MET A 150 11.71 -3.24 11.22
CA MET A 150 10.74 -3.81 12.17
C MET A 150 11.34 -3.90 13.57
N GLN A 151 12.55 -4.47 13.66
CA GLN A 151 13.28 -4.59 14.93
C GLN A 151 13.65 -3.22 15.53
N MET A 152 14.06 -2.24 14.70
CA MET A 152 14.39 -0.89 15.17
C MET A 152 13.17 -0.20 15.77
N LEU A 153 12.00 -0.28 15.14
CA LEU A 153 10.76 0.31 15.64
C LEU A 153 10.34 -0.32 16.96
N GLU A 154 10.36 -1.64 17.05
CA GLU A 154 10.05 -2.38 18.28
C GLU A 154 11.02 -2.03 19.43
N THR A 155 12.33 -2.07 19.15
CA THR A 155 13.38 -1.81 20.16
C THR A 155 13.26 -0.42 20.75
N HIS A 156 12.88 0.58 19.94
CA HIS A 156 12.79 1.98 20.36
C HIS A 156 11.37 2.41 20.72
N GLY A 157 10.39 1.51 20.68
CA GLY A 157 8.99 1.80 21.02
C GLY A 157 8.35 2.85 20.13
N LEU A 158 8.70 2.87 18.83
CA LEU A 158 8.13 3.78 17.85
C LEU A 158 6.85 3.18 17.27
N ASN A 159 5.76 3.97 17.24
CA ASN A 159 4.42 3.50 16.86
C ASN A 159 4.12 3.59 15.34
N SER A 160 5.11 3.94 14.53
CA SER A 160 4.93 3.96 13.07
C SER A 160 4.68 2.56 12.55
N LYS A 161 3.71 2.41 11.62
CA LYS A 161 3.45 1.17 10.91
C LYS A 161 4.28 1.09 9.63
N ILE A 162 4.77 -0.08 9.30
CA ILE A 162 5.45 -0.30 8.01
C ILE A 162 4.40 -0.70 6.97
N LEU A 163 4.18 0.18 5.97
CA LEU A 163 3.39 -0.09 4.77
C LEU A 163 4.35 -0.41 3.61
N ALA A 164 4.78 -1.66 3.53
CA ALA A 164 5.71 -2.09 2.49
C ALA A 164 5.11 -1.92 1.09
N ALA A 165 5.89 -1.36 0.17
CA ALA A 165 5.43 -0.93 -1.15
C ALA A 165 6.42 -1.31 -2.26
N SER A 166 6.00 -1.11 -3.53
CA SER A 166 6.86 -1.32 -4.70
C SER A 166 7.34 -2.77 -4.83
N PHE A 167 6.42 -3.70 -4.77
CA PHE A 167 6.67 -5.12 -5.01
C PHE A 167 6.77 -5.44 -6.52
N LYS A 168 7.52 -6.48 -6.85
CA LYS A 168 7.67 -6.96 -8.23
C LYS A 168 7.26 -8.41 -8.42
N ASN A 169 7.18 -9.17 -7.34
CA ASN A 169 6.79 -10.58 -7.34
C ASN A 169 6.16 -10.97 -6.00
N THR A 170 5.50 -12.11 -5.99
CA THR A 170 4.81 -12.65 -4.81
C THR A 170 5.76 -13.17 -3.73
N GLU A 171 6.99 -13.52 -4.07
CA GLU A 171 8.00 -13.97 -3.10
C GLU A 171 8.37 -12.85 -2.12
N GLN A 172 8.57 -11.63 -2.63
CA GLN A 172 8.81 -10.45 -1.77
C GLN A 172 7.64 -10.18 -0.82
N VAL A 173 6.39 -10.30 -1.32
CA VAL A 173 5.18 -10.14 -0.52
C VAL A 173 5.10 -11.22 0.56
N HIS A 174 5.29 -12.49 0.17
CA HIS A 174 5.26 -13.65 1.07
C HIS A 174 6.28 -13.51 2.21
N ALA A 175 7.51 -13.11 1.90
CA ALA A 175 8.56 -12.94 2.90
C ALA A 175 8.16 -11.94 4.00
N LEU A 176 7.58 -10.80 3.63
CA LEU A 176 7.19 -9.77 4.58
C LEU A 176 5.91 -10.13 5.35
N ILE A 177 4.91 -10.71 4.69
CA ILE A 177 3.70 -11.20 5.38
C ILE A 177 4.07 -12.27 6.41
N SER A 178 4.93 -13.21 6.05
CA SER A 178 5.38 -14.29 6.94
C SER A 178 6.17 -13.77 8.15
N ALA A 179 6.83 -12.62 8.01
CA ALA A 179 7.54 -11.94 9.09
C ALA A 179 6.62 -11.10 10.00
N GLY A 180 5.34 -10.96 9.67
CA GLY A 180 4.38 -10.20 10.49
C GLY A 180 4.38 -8.70 10.20
N ILE A 181 4.64 -8.28 8.96
CA ILE A 181 4.56 -6.86 8.56
C ILE A 181 3.20 -6.24 8.92
N ASP A 182 3.16 -4.95 9.28
CA ASP A 182 1.92 -4.25 9.64
C ASP A 182 0.96 -4.10 8.46
N ALA A 183 1.50 -3.74 7.29
CA ALA A 183 0.72 -3.47 6.09
C ALA A 183 1.53 -3.70 4.81
N VAL A 184 0.82 -4.04 3.74
CA VAL A 184 1.38 -4.10 2.38
C VAL A 184 0.50 -3.29 1.43
N THR A 185 1.11 -2.63 0.44
CA THR A 185 0.37 -2.02 -0.67
C THR A 185 0.84 -2.64 -1.98
N LEU A 186 -0.10 -3.27 -2.68
CA LEU A 186 0.15 -4.13 -3.82
C LEU A 186 -0.54 -3.61 -5.09
N PRO A 187 0.13 -3.63 -6.24
CA PRO A 187 -0.55 -3.39 -7.49
C PRO A 187 -1.49 -4.58 -7.82
N PRO A 188 -2.62 -4.34 -8.52
CA PRO A 188 -3.62 -5.37 -8.81
C PRO A 188 -3.06 -6.63 -9.47
N ASP A 189 -2.09 -6.52 -10.35
CA ASP A 189 -1.46 -7.66 -11.05
C ASP A 189 -0.73 -8.63 -10.08
N ILE A 190 -0.09 -8.11 -9.05
CA ILE A 190 0.51 -8.93 -7.99
C ILE A 190 -0.58 -9.63 -7.17
N VAL A 191 -1.68 -8.93 -6.86
CA VAL A 191 -2.82 -9.53 -6.12
C VAL A 191 -3.42 -10.69 -6.91
N TYR A 192 -3.71 -10.50 -8.20
CA TYR A 192 -4.20 -11.59 -9.06
C TYR A 192 -3.21 -12.75 -9.12
N THR A 193 -1.89 -12.48 -9.23
CA THR A 193 -0.87 -13.55 -9.22
C THR A 193 -0.88 -14.34 -7.90
N MET A 194 -1.17 -13.70 -6.77
CA MET A 194 -1.29 -14.40 -5.48
C MET A 194 -2.54 -15.29 -5.41
N MET A 195 -3.63 -14.91 -6.09
CA MET A 195 -4.90 -15.64 -6.09
C MET A 195 -4.91 -16.81 -7.09
N ASP A 196 -4.34 -16.60 -8.28
CA ASP A 196 -4.50 -17.48 -9.43
C ASP A 196 -3.41 -18.58 -9.49
N HIS A 197 -3.31 -19.40 -8.45
CA HIS A 197 -2.39 -20.53 -8.49
C HIS A 197 -2.92 -21.62 -9.46
N PRO A 198 -2.16 -22.03 -10.50
CA PRO A 198 -2.65 -22.96 -11.53
C PRO A 198 -3.06 -24.31 -10.96
N GLY A 199 -2.40 -24.78 -9.89
CA GLY A 199 -2.76 -26.02 -9.21
C GLY A 199 -4.17 -26.03 -8.63
N THR A 200 -4.66 -24.88 -8.14
CA THR A 200 -6.03 -24.77 -7.63
C THR A 200 -7.05 -25.02 -8.72
N LYS A 201 -6.85 -24.39 -9.90
CA LYS A 201 -7.73 -24.59 -11.05
C LYS A 201 -7.76 -26.04 -11.51
N ILE A 202 -6.59 -26.69 -11.62
CA ILE A 202 -6.48 -28.10 -12.02
C ILE A 202 -7.26 -28.98 -11.03
N ALA A 203 -7.06 -28.82 -9.72
CA ALA A 203 -7.74 -29.61 -8.72
C ALA A 203 -9.26 -29.42 -8.75
N VAL A 204 -9.75 -28.20 -8.92
CA VAL A 204 -11.19 -27.91 -9.02
C VAL A 204 -11.81 -28.54 -10.26
N ASP A 205 -11.12 -28.48 -11.41
CA ASP A 205 -11.57 -29.13 -12.65
C ASP A 205 -11.66 -30.67 -12.47
N GLU A 206 -10.65 -31.30 -11.86
CA GLU A 206 -10.63 -32.74 -11.55
C GLU A 206 -11.78 -33.11 -10.59
N PHE A 207 -12.04 -32.35 -9.56
CA PHE A 207 -13.16 -32.58 -8.62
C PHE A 207 -14.50 -32.50 -9.34
N SER A 208 -14.70 -31.53 -10.21
CA SER A 208 -15.93 -31.33 -10.97
C SER A 208 -16.20 -32.50 -11.93
N VAL A 209 -15.15 -33.01 -12.60
CA VAL A 209 -15.27 -34.18 -13.49
C VAL A 209 -15.64 -35.42 -12.68
N ALA A 210 -14.89 -35.74 -11.62
CA ALA A 210 -15.14 -36.91 -10.79
C ALA A 210 -16.55 -36.89 -10.16
N TRP A 211 -17.02 -35.72 -9.74
CA TRP A 211 -18.38 -35.55 -9.21
C TRP A 211 -19.44 -35.86 -10.26
N ARG A 212 -19.29 -35.28 -11.46
CA ARG A 212 -20.25 -35.50 -12.57
C ARG A 212 -20.30 -36.97 -13.01
N GLU A 213 -19.16 -37.63 -13.07
CA GLU A 213 -19.08 -39.06 -13.41
C GLU A 213 -19.76 -39.95 -12.38
N ALA A 214 -19.61 -39.63 -11.08
CA ALA A 214 -20.17 -40.43 -10.00
C ALA A 214 -21.68 -40.21 -9.81
N TYR A 215 -22.18 -38.98 -9.99
CA TYR A 215 -23.52 -38.59 -9.58
C TYR A 215 -24.42 -38.02 -10.71
N GLY A 216 -23.88 -37.81 -11.91
CA GLY A 216 -24.62 -37.31 -13.08
C GLY A 216 -25.12 -35.88 -12.94
N ARG A 217 -24.54 -35.08 -12.05
CA ARG A 217 -24.95 -33.69 -11.77
C ARG A 217 -23.73 -32.83 -11.41
N ASP A 218 -23.89 -31.50 -11.61
CA ASP A 218 -22.80 -30.52 -11.40
C ASP A 218 -22.84 -29.82 -10.04
N THR A 219 -23.89 -30.06 -9.24
CA THR A 219 -24.09 -29.40 -7.95
C THR A 219 -24.36 -30.38 -6.83
N LEU A 220 -24.12 -29.97 -5.57
CA LEU A 220 -24.53 -30.72 -4.39
C LEU A 220 -26.05 -30.74 -4.24
N LEU A 221 -26.70 -29.67 -4.67
CA LEU A 221 -28.17 -29.56 -4.69
C LEU A 221 -28.70 -30.32 -5.89
N GLY A 222 -29.64 -31.22 -5.65
CA GLY A 222 -30.28 -32.04 -6.69
C GLY A 222 -31.28 -31.28 -7.53
#